data_32751fd540075c3260b3d1a76b392043
#
_entry.id   32751fd540075c3260b3d1a76b392043
#
_cell.length_a   1.000
_cell.length_b   1.000
_cell.length_c   1.000
_cell.angle_alpha   90.00
_cell.angle_beta   90.00
_cell.angle_gamma   90.00
#
_symmetry.space_group_name_H-M   'P 1'
#
loop_
_entity.id
_entity.type
_entity.pdbx_description
1 polymer ?
#
loop_
_entity_poly.entity_id
_entity_poly.type
_entity_poly.pdbx_seq_one_letter_code
_entity_poly.pdbx_strand_id
1 'polypeptide(L)'
;MRIKATFTLFKRTIPSGRQVYYYQCYNQKGRRQFAKSTGKSLKTEANEYCLMLFKDGLLIPEQKKPTFAEFSAGWWDLETCKYLKWRQLHEPITDSTLIIYQANFKNHIKDYFANYRLDEITPLVIENWLLFMKDKGVMRNESKRKKKNKETDVKPKKLLKAKTINLAHFTLKIMLGEAVRHKLLASNPCNEVKELKKEESVRIILSADEVKLLFPADWSAIWENEIVYKANLLAACAGLRIGELRGLRGVDVFDGYINVQGQYLGKKYVNHTKTKENRTIPVSPFMRKLLEDLLARNGNGYVFSDDGGKTPVTNNTLNDGLTKALKNIGISYEEKLKRNLSFHAWRHFLNTLLLTSNVGLSKVQKVTGHKSLKMTDHYTHFDTKQFTEVVEVQNNFLTFNAAETKIVQAKVIKPKKKTTA
;
A
#
# COMPACT_ATOMS: atom_id res chain seq x y z
N MET A 1 48.04 -19.14 -21.38
CA MET A 1 47.39 -17.80 -21.22
C MET A 1 48.42 -16.84 -20.62
N ARG A 2 48.80 -15.75 -21.32
CA ARG A 2 49.67 -14.71 -20.72
C ARG A 2 48.85 -13.96 -19.67
N ILE A 3 49.26 -14.02 -18.42
CA ILE A 3 48.68 -13.23 -17.33
C ILE A 3 48.95 -11.75 -17.68
N LYS A 4 47.89 -10.99 -18.02
CA LYS A 4 48.01 -9.54 -18.24
C LYS A 4 48.44 -8.89 -16.95
N ALA A 5 49.56 -8.12 -17.00
CA ALA A 5 50.01 -7.34 -15.87
C ALA A 5 48.92 -6.39 -15.40
N THR A 6 48.72 -6.26 -14.10
CA THR A 6 47.68 -5.43 -13.48
C THR A 6 47.86 -3.95 -13.81
N PHE A 7 49.11 -3.54 -14.09
CA PHE A 7 49.46 -2.19 -14.55
C PHE A 7 50.71 -2.24 -15.47
N THR A 8 50.90 -1.15 -16.21
CA THR A 8 52.11 -0.96 -17.04
C THR A 8 52.78 0.36 -16.62
N LEU A 9 54.15 0.34 -16.54
CA LEU A 9 54.94 1.51 -16.24
C LEU A 9 55.63 2.03 -17.50
N PHE A 10 55.66 3.36 -17.70
CA PHE A 10 56.40 4.02 -18.77
C PHE A 10 56.86 5.40 -18.30
N LYS A 11 57.94 5.90 -18.89
CA LYS A 11 58.48 7.22 -18.59
C LYS A 11 57.82 8.32 -19.37
N ARG A 12 57.62 9.47 -18.73
CA ARG A 12 57.25 10.76 -19.35
C ARG A 12 58.16 11.89 -18.82
N THR A 13 58.50 12.81 -19.70
CA THR A 13 59.12 14.05 -19.36
C THR A 13 58.07 15.03 -18.93
N ILE A 14 58.18 15.58 -17.72
CA ILE A 14 57.28 16.61 -17.19
C ILE A 14 57.78 18.00 -17.61
N PRO A 15 57.00 19.12 -17.51
CA PRO A 15 57.37 20.43 -17.97
C PRO A 15 58.66 20.98 -17.37
N SER A 16 59.09 20.50 -16.24
CA SER A 16 60.39 20.88 -15.61
C SER A 16 61.60 20.16 -16.22
N GLY A 17 61.48 19.38 -17.32
CA GLY A 17 62.51 18.61 -17.95
C GLY A 17 62.85 17.27 -17.24
N ARG A 18 62.32 17.03 -16.06
CA ARG A 18 62.54 15.79 -15.30
C ARG A 18 61.75 14.61 -15.88
N GLN A 19 62.37 13.44 -15.94
CA GLN A 19 61.71 12.18 -16.32
C GLN A 19 61.10 11.48 -15.10
N VAL A 20 59.82 11.19 -15.19
CA VAL A 20 59.03 10.51 -14.12
C VAL A 20 58.31 9.33 -14.69
N TYR A 21 58.20 8.22 -13.91
CA TYR A 21 57.38 7.10 -14.28
C TYR A 21 55.90 7.38 -14.09
N TYR A 22 55.11 6.96 -15.07
CA TYR A 22 53.65 6.94 -15.05
C TYR A 22 53.22 5.49 -15.06
N TYR A 23 52.11 5.20 -14.41
CA TYR A 23 51.46 3.91 -14.51
C TYR A 23 50.10 4.02 -15.20
N GLN A 24 49.72 2.92 -15.83
CA GLN A 24 48.44 2.80 -16.54
C GLN A 24 47.84 1.43 -16.23
N CYS A 25 46.58 1.44 -15.78
CA CYS A 25 45.82 0.24 -15.43
C CYS A 25 44.83 -0.10 -16.54
N TYR A 26 44.27 -1.29 -16.46
CA TYR A 26 43.19 -1.75 -17.35
C TYR A 26 41.92 -1.93 -16.51
N ASN A 27 40.78 -1.50 -17.08
CA ASN A 27 39.49 -1.82 -16.45
C ASN A 27 39.11 -3.28 -16.64
N GLN A 28 38.01 -3.72 -16.01
CA GLN A 28 37.50 -5.10 -16.12
C GLN A 28 37.17 -5.53 -17.56
N LYS A 29 36.95 -4.57 -18.49
CA LYS A 29 36.74 -4.82 -19.93
C LYS A 29 38.04 -4.81 -20.73
N GLY A 30 39.21 -4.76 -20.10
CA GLY A 30 40.52 -4.74 -20.72
C GLY A 30 40.87 -3.43 -21.45
N ARG A 31 40.09 -2.33 -21.22
CA ARG A 31 40.42 -1.01 -21.80
C ARG A 31 41.38 -0.27 -20.90
N ARG A 32 42.35 0.42 -21.50
CA ARG A 32 43.32 1.26 -20.79
C ARG A 32 42.64 2.42 -20.12
N GLN A 33 43.05 2.71 -18.86
CA GLN A 33 42.62 3.89 -18.10
C GLN A 33 43.62 5.03 -18.32
N PHE A 34 43.27 6.23 -17.84
CA PHE A 34 44.18 7.39 -17.90
C PHE A 34 45.45 7.09 -17.11
N ALA A 35 46.60 7.48 -17.67
CA ALA A 35 47.89 7.33 -17.02
C ALA A 35 48.04 8.30 -15.84
N LYS A 36 48.53 7.81 -14.70
CA LYS A 36 48.82 8.61 -13.51
C LYS A 36 50.35 8.63 -13.25
N SER A 37 50.82 9.77 -12.74
CA SER A 37 52.21 9.88 -12.32
C SER A 37 52.46 9.14 -11.01
N THR A 38 53.58 8.42 -10.89
CA THR A 38 54.08 7.87 -9.63
C THR A 38 54.90 8.87 -8.81
N GLY A 39 55.27 10.01 -9.42
CA GLY A 39 56.19 10.94 -8.81
C GLY A 39 57.65 10.43 -8.71
N LYS A 40 57.93 9.16 -9.15
CA LYS A 40 59.22 8.50 -9.01
C LYS A 40 60.02 8.52 -10.29
N SER A 41 61.34 8.69 -10.16
CA SER A 41 62.28 8.72 -11.31
C SER A 41 62.91 7.36 -11.57
N LEU A 42 62.92 6.46 -10.58
CA LEU A 42 63.44 5.10 -10.69
C LEU A 42 62.28 4.09 -10.92
N LYS A 43 62.52 3.12 -11.78
CA LYS A 43 61.51 2.09 -12.12
C LYS A 43 61.16 1.17 -10.95
N THR A 44 62.14 0.86 -10.09
CA THR A 44 61.94 0.06 -8.89
C THR A 44 61.00 0.73 -7.91
N GLU A 45 61.25 1.99 -7.57
CA GLU A 45 60.40 2.80 -6.68
C GLU A 45 59.01 3.00 -7.25
N ALA A 46 58.89 3.22 -8.56
CA ALA A 46 57.60 3.36 -9.23
C ALA A 46 56.79 2.03 -9.19
N ASN A 47 57.48 0.89 -9.28
CA ASN A 47 56.84 -0.43 -9.19
C ASN A 47 56.37 -0.70 -7.74
N GLU A 48 57.19 -0.42 -6.75
CA GLU A 48 56.83 -0.53 -5.33
C GLU A 48 55.65 0.34 -4.97
N TYR A 49 55.62 1.59 -5.46
CA TYR A 49 54.52 2.50 -5.29
C TYR A 49 53.21 1.93 -5.88
N CYS A 50 53.25 1.36 -7.09
CA CYS A 50 52.07 0.74 -7.70
C CYS A 50 51.65 -0.54 -6.99
N LEU A 51 52.58 -1.34 -6.46
CA LEU A 51 52.29 -2.53 -5.65
C LEU A 51 51.64 -2.17 -4.32
N MET A 52 52.09 -1.08 -3.69
CA MET A 52 51.45 -0.54 -2.49
C MET A 52 50.02 -0.11 -2.78
N LEU A 53 49.78 0.70 -3.86
CA LEU A 53 48.43 1.09 -4.31
C LEU A 53 47.56 -0.12 -4.65
N PHE A 54 48.16 -1.20 -5.18
CA PHE A 54 47.44 -2.43 -5.45
C PHE A 54 46.98 -3.16 -4.18
N LYS A 55 47.86 -3.26 -3.18
CA LYS A 55 47.55 -3.85 -1.88
C LYS A 55 46.44 -3.08 -1.17
N ASP A 56 46.46 -1.76 -1.27
CA ASP A 56 45.47 -0.86 -0.66
C ASP A 56 44.19 -0.72 -1.48
N GLY A 57 44.06 -1.41 -2.63
CA GLY A 57 42.90 -1.32 -3.52
C GLY A 57 42.81 0.01 -4.31
N LEU A 58 43.82 0.88 -4.24
CA LEU A 58 43.83 2.23 -4.78
C LEU A 58 44.42 2.33 -6.20
N LEU A 59 44.97 1.23 -6.73
CA LEU A 59 45.65 1.22 -8.03
C LEU A 59 44.70 1.58 -9.19
N ILE A 60 43.48 1.05 -9.15
CA ILE A 60 42.44 1.37 -10.12
C ILE A 60 41.60 2.48 -9.52
N PRO A 61 41.50 3.66 -10.15
CA PRO A 61 40.60 4.70 -9.65
C PRO A 61 39.19 4.11 -9.53
N GLU A 62 38.61 4.25 -8.36
CA GLU A 62 37.19 3.97 -8.22
C GLU A 62 36.42 4.72 -9.31
N GLN A 63 35.74 3.97 -10.17
CA GLN A 63 34.86 4.64 -11.13
C GLN A 63 33.84 5.43 -10.29
N LYS A 64 33.78 6.74 -10.53
CA LYS A 64 32.77 7.59 -9.90
C LYS A 64 31.41 6.91 -10.08
N LYS A 65 30.80 6.57 -8.95
CA LYS A 65 29.46 6.00 -8.98
C LYS A 65 28.52 7.01 -9.66
N PRO A 66 27.52 6.55 -10.42
CA PRO A 66 26.56 7.47 -11.03
C PRO A 66 25.79 8.23 -9.97
N THR A 67 25.32 9.42 -10.31
CA THR A 67 24.34 10.12 -9.51
C THR A 67 23.01 9.36 -9.47
N PHE A 68 22.19 9.62 -8.46
CA PHE A 68 20.87 9.02 -8.38
C PHE A 68 19.99 9.43 -9.59
N ALA A 69 20.14 10.66 -10.10
CA ALA A 69 19.46 11.12 -11.30
C ALA A 69 19.81 10.29 -12.53
N GLU A 70 21.11 10.02 -12.75
CA GLU A 70 21.58 9.16 -13.85
C GLU A 70 21.11 7.72 -13.70
N PHE A 71 21.19 7.16 -12.49
CA PHE A 71 20.75 5.80 -12.19
C PHE A 71 19.24 5.65 -12.34
N SER A 72 18.46 6.64 -11.92
CA SER A 72 17.01 6.60 -11.90
C SER A 72 16.34 7.07 -13.18
N ALA A 73 17.12 7.40 -14.21
CA ALA A 73 16.59 7.76 -15.53
C ALA A 73 15.75 6.61 -16.12
N GLY A 74 14.49 6.90 -16.45
CA GLY A 74 13.56 5.89 -16.98
C GLY A 74 13.01 4.89 -15.95
N TRP A 75 13.27 5.06 -14.64
CA TRP A 75 12.67 4.19 -13.63
C TRP A 75 11.14 4.34 -13.59
N TRP A 76 10.49 3.21 -13.33
CA TRP A 76 9.02 3.06 -13.27
C TRP A 76 8.30 3.32 -14.59
N ASP A 77 9.02 3.45 -15.69
CA ASP A 77 8.48 3.45 -17.05
C ASP A 77 8.51 2.02 -17.61
N LEU A 78 7.38 1.54 -18.15
CA LEU A 78 7.25 0.16 -18.65
C LEU A 78 8.15 -0.13 -19.86
N GLU A 79 8.44 0.88 -20.67
CA GLU A 79 9.24 0.72 -21.89
C GLU A 79 10.75 0.74 -21.61
N THR A 80 11.18 1.51 -20.62
CA THR A 80 12.60 1.76 -20.34
C THR A 80 13.14 1.04 -19.12
N CYS A 81 12.31 0.81 -18.10
CA CYS A 81 12.73 0.22 -16.82
C CYS A 81 13.00 -1.28 -16.93
N LYS A 82 14.28 -1.68 -16.88
CA LYS A 82 14.71 -3.09 -16.90
C LYS A 82 14.15 -3.91 -15.72
N TYR A 83 14.05 -3.29 -14.55
CA TYR A 83 13.46 -3.94 -13.38
C TYR A 83 12.00 -4.33 -13.62
N LEU A 84 11.20 -3.44 -14.21
CA LEU A 84 9.79 -3.74 -14.49
C LEU A 84 9.66 -4.84 -15.55
N LYS A 85 10.47 -4.78 -16.61
CA LYS A 85 10.50 -5.84 -17.65
C LYS A 85 10.84 -7.20 -17.04
N TRP A 86 11.84 -7.24 -16.17
CA TRP A 86 12.21 -8.47 -15.46
C TRP A 86 11.10 -8.97 -14.52
N ARG A 87 10.48 -8.06 -13.76
CA ARG A 87 9.35 -8.38 -12.87
C ARG A 87 8.14 -8.92 -13.62
N GLN A 88 7.86 -8.43 -14.83
CA GLN A 88 6.76 -8.94 -15.65
C GLN A 88 6.92 -10.41 -16.02
N LEU A 89 8.14 -10.91 -16.16
CA LEU A 89 8.42 -12.32 -16.48
C LEU A 89 8.22 -13.26 -15.28
N HIS A 90 8.37 -12.77 -14.04
CA HIS A 90 8.38 -13.61 -12.83
C HIS A 90 7.16 -13.33 -11.93
N GLU A 91 7.06 -12.12 -11.46
CA GLU A 91 6.00 -11.67 -10.56
C GLU A 91 5.52 -10.27 -10.98
N PRO A 92 4.55 -10.16 -11.89
CA PRO A 92 4.12 -8.89 -12.43
C PRO A 92 3.56 -7.97 -11.33
N ILE A 93 4.00 -6.72 -11.37
CA ILE A 93 3.47 -5.66 -10.52
C ILE A 93 2.13 -5.22 -11.10
N THR A 94 1.10 -5.12 -10.25
CA THR A 94 -0.22 -4.62 -10.70
C THR A 94 -0.15 -3.15 -11.10
N ASP A 95 -0.97 -2.73 -12.07
CA ASP A 95 -1.05 -1.33 -12.53
C ASP A 95 -1.23 -0.35 -11.35
N SER A 96 -2.08 -0.71 -10.37
CA SER A 96 -2.32 0.12 -9.19
C SER A 96 -1.08 0.28 -8.30
N THR A 97 -0.28 -0.77 -8.17
CA THR A 97 0.98 -0.73 -7.42
C THR A 97 2.03 0.10 -8.16
N LEU A 98 2.10 -0.06 -9.48
CA LEU A 98 3.01 0.73 -10.33
C LEU A 98 2.70 2.23 -10.24
N ILE A 99 1.42 2.61 -10.32
CA ILE A 99 0.99 4.01 -10.15
C ILE A 99 1.44 4.58 -8.79
N ILE A 100 1.35 3.78 -7.73
CA ILE A 100 1.80 4.19 -6.39
C ILE A 100 3.31 4.40 -6.36
N TYR A 101 4.11 3.49 -6.94
CA TYR A 101 5.57 3.64 -6.99
C TYR A 101 6.00 4.82 -7.85
N GLN A 102 5.35 5.04 -9.00
CA GLN A 102 5.55 6.22 -9.84
C GLN A 102 5.26 7.53 -9.07
N ALA A 103 4.15 7.56 -8.33
CA ALA A 103 3.78 8.73 -7.53
C ALA A 103 4.78 8.97 -6.39
N ASN A 104 5.22 7.93 -5.68
CA ASN A 104 6.22 8.04 -4.63
C ASN A 104 7.57 8.53 -5.17
N PHE A 105 8.01 7.94 -6.28
CA PHE A 105 9.24 8.36 -6.95
C PHE A 105 9.18 9.82 -7.36
N LYS A 106 8.14 10.21 -8.09
CA LYS A 106 7.98 11.58 -8.61
C LYS A 106 7.86 12.63 -7.50
N ASN A 107 7.06 12.33 -6.47
CA ASN A 107 6.68 13.35 -5.48
C ASN A 107 7.63 13.42 -4.28
N HIS A 108 8.38 12.36 -3.99
CA HIS A 108 9.11 12.25 -2.73
C HIS A 108 10.59 11.87 -2.88
N ILE A 109 10.98 11.14 -3.95
CA ILE A 109 12.32 10.56 -4.06
C ILE A 109 13.17 11.32 -5.05
N LYS A 110 12.67 11.50 -6.28
CA LYS A 110 13.46 11.99 -7.43
C LYS A 110 14.25 13.25 -7.12
N ASP A 111 13.58 14.29 -6.69
CA ASP A 111 14.19 15.63 -6.52
C ASP A 111 15.10 15.69 -5.29
N TYR A 112 14.79 14.93 -4.23
CA TYR A 112 15.62 14.91 -3.03
C TYR A 112 16.98 14.27 -3.26
N PHE A 113 17.00 13.11 -3.96
CA PHE A 113 18.21 12.33 -4.15
C PHE A 113 18.95 12.65 -5.46
N ALA A 114 18.40 13.47 -6.35
CA ALA A 114 18.91 13.68 -7.71
C ALA A 114 20.43 13.89 -7.79
N ASN A 115 20.97 14.76 -6.93
CA ASN A 115 22.38 15.17 -6.96
C ASN A 115 23.31 14.28 -6.12
N TYR A 116 22.77 13.37 -5.31
CA TYR A 116 23.60 12.42 -4.56
C TYR A 116 24.18 11.38 -5.50
N ARG A 117 25.44 11.07 -5.36
CA ARG A 117 26.02 9.85 -5.92
C ARG A 117 25.45 8.65 -5.15
N LEU A 118 25.35 7.50 -5.79
CA LEU A 118 24.77 6.31 -5.13
C LEU A 118 25.50 5.94 -3.83
N ASP A 119 26.82 6.08 -3.80
CA ASP A 119 27.67 5.80 -2.62
C ASP A 119 27.58 6.85 -1.51
N GLU A 120 27.01 8.02 -1.79
CA GLU A 120 26.73 9.10 -0.82
C GLU A 120 25.36 8.92 -0.13
N ILE A 121 24.50 8.05 -0.65
CA ILE A 121 23.21 7.75 -0.04
C ILE A 121 23.41 6.77 1.12
N THR A 122 23.77 7.33 2.27
CA THR A 122 24.01 6.57 3.52
C THR A 122 22.70 6.40 4.31
N PRO A 123 22.64 5.51 5.32
CA PRO A 123 21.50 5.41 6.23
C PRO A 123 21.12 6.76 6.84
N LEU A 124 22.10 7.57 7.26
CA LEU A 124 21.86 8.91 7.83
C LEU A 124 21.19 9.87 6.82
N VAL A 125 21.59 9.83 5.55
CA VAL A 125 20.94 10.63 4.48
C VAL A 125 19.49 10.23 4.31
N ILE A 126 19.18 8.92 4.40
CA ILE A 126 17.81 8.40 4.31
C ILE A 126 17.00 8.82 5.53
N GLU A 127 17.54 8.72 6.74
CA GLU A 127 16.87 9.19 7.96
C GLU A 127 16.53 10.69 7.90
N ASN A 128 17.48 11.53 7.45
CA ASN A 128 17.24 12.95 7.24
C ASN A 128 16.14 13.21 6.20
N TRP A 129 16.09 12.40 5.14
CA TRP A 129 15.00 12.47 4.16
C TRP A 129 13.63 12.07 4.76
N LEU A 130 13.56 11.05 5.62
CA LEU A 130 12.33 10.68 6.30
C LEU A 130 11.82 11.80 7.22
N LEU A 131 12.73 12.45 7.97
CA LEU A 131 12.41 13.63 8.78
C LEU A 131 11.91 14.77 7.91
N PHE A 132 12.62 15.09 6.83
CA PHE A 132 12.21 16.11 5.86
C PHE A 132 10.79 15.85 5.33
N MET A 133 10.46 14.59 4.98
CA MET A 133 9.11 14.25 4.51
C MET A 133 8.04 14.42 5.59
N LYS A 134 8.38 14.14 6.86
CA LYS A 134 7.45 14.33 7.98
C LYS A 134 7.09 15.81 8.14
N ASP A 135 8.06 16.70 7.95
CA ASP A 135 7.90 18.15 8.15
C ASP A 135 7.35 18.87 6.91
N LYS A 136 7.63 18.35 5.69
CA LYS A 136 7.24 18.98 4.43
C LYS A 136 5.73 19.06 4.24
N GLY A 137 4.98 18.13 4.79
CA GLY A 137 3.54 17.99 4.57
C GLY A 137 3.21 17.53 3.13
N VAL A 138 1.93 17.48 2.80
CA VAL A 138 1.46 17.10 1.46
C VAL A 138 1.66 18.27 0.51
N MET A 139 2.55 18.13 -0.47
CA MET A 139 2.62 19.04 -1.61
C MET A 139 1.37 18.82 -2.47
N ARG A 140 0.38 19.67 -2.33
CA ARG A 140 -0.73 19.71 -3.29
C ARG A 140 -0.20 20.43 -4.53
N ASN A 141 -0.27 19.77 -5.69
CA ASN A 141 -0.15 20.45 -6.96
C ASN A 141 -1.32 21.44 -7.06
N GLU A 142 -1.07 22.68 -6.77
CA GLU A 142 -2.05 23.78 -6.88
C GLU A 142 -2.46 24.06 -8.32
N SER A 143 -1.83 23.41 -9.30
CA SER A 143 -1.93 23.73 -10.72
C SER A 143 -3.21 23.27 -11.43
N LYS A 144 -4.20 22.66 -10.77
CA LYS A 144 -5.43 22.18 -11.45
C LYS A 144 -6.76 22.57 -10.79
N ARG A 145 -6.79 23.41 -9.78
CA ARG A 145 -8.05 24.04 -9.37
C ARG A 145 -8.10 25.46 -9.92
N LYS A 146 -8.93 25.65 -10.94
CA LYS A 146 -9.33 26.97 -11.44
C LYS A 146 -9.62 27.88 -10.26
N LYS A 147 -8.94 29.04 -10.22
CA LYS A 147 -9.21 30.16 -9.32
C LYS A 147 -10.72 30.47 -9.35
N LYS A 148 -11.42 30.05 -8.33
CA LYS A 148 -12.72 30.57 -7.96
C LYS A 148 -12.63 30.99 -6.50
N ASN A 149 -12.68 32.29 -6.33
CA ASN A 149 -12.77 33.09 -5.11
C ASN A 149 -11.59 33.05 -4.12
N LYS A 150 -10.93 34.20 -4.10
CA LYS A 150 -10.10 34.68 -3.03
C LYS A 150 -10.92 34.78 -1.74
N GLU A 151 -10.55 33.98 -0.76
CA GLU A 151 -10.59 34.37 0.65
C GLU A 151 -9.53 33.52 1.36
N THR A 152 -8.70 34.19 2.13
CA THR A 152 -7.48 33.75 2.73
C THR A 152 -7.75 32.87 3.97
N ASP A 153 -8.24 31.66 3.79
CA ASP A 153 -8.13 30.63 4.81
C ASP A 153 -6.85 29.83 4.58
N VAL A 154 -5.81 30.13 5.35
CA VAL A 154 -4.60 29.31 5.46
C VAL A 154 -5.01 27.98 6.09
N LYS A 155 -5.46 27.05 5.26
CA LYS A 155 -5.79 25.70 5.74
C LYS A 155 -4.50 25.07 6.29
N PRO A 156 -4.54 24.47 7.48
CA PRO A 156 -3.37 23.88 8.10
C PRO A 156 -2.71 22.88 7.16
N LYS A 157 -1.39 22.96 7.06
CA LYS A 157 -0.56 22.08 6.23
C LYS A 157 -0.78 20.63 6.66
N LYS A 158 -1.37 19.82 5.80
CA LYS A 158 -1.62 18.41 6.11
C LYS A 158 -0.32 17.62 6.04
N LEU A 159 0.18 17.18 7.18
CA LEU A 159 1.39 16.36 7.29
C LEU A 159 1.20 14.98 6.63
N LEU A 160 2.30 14.39 6.16
CA LEU A 160 2.30 13.03 5.62
C LEU A 160 2.14 12.01 6.77
N LYS A 161 1.26 11.04 6.58
CA LYS A 161 1.14 9.91 7.53
C LYS A 161 2.35 8.99 7.43
N ALA A 162 2.76 8.38 8.56
CA ALA A 162 3.86 7.42 8.61
C ALA A 162 3.73 6.31 7.54
N LYS A 163 2.52 5.82 7.27
CA LYS A 163 2.26 4.84 6.21
C LYS A 163 2.71 5.32 4.82
N THR A 164 2.48 6.59 4.48
CA THR A 164 2.88 7.16 3.18
C THR A 164 4.40 7.30 3.10
N ILE A 165 5.02 7.77 4.19
CA ILE A 165 6.48 7.91 4.29
C ILE A 165 7.17 6.54 4.17
N ASN A 166 6.70 5.53 4.90
CA ASN A 166 7.23 4.17 4.83
C ASN A 166 7.07 3.55 3.44
N LEU A 167 5.99 3.87 2.73
CA LEU A 167 5.78 3.39 1.36
C LEU A 167 6.73 4.06 0.36
N ALA A 168 7.07 5.35 0.56
CA ALA A 168 8.10 6.02 -0.22
C ALA A 168 9.49 5.43 0.09
N HIS A 169 9.80 5.17 1.37
CA HIS A 169 11.03 4.48 1.79
C HIS A 169 11.14 3.09 1.15
N PHE A 170 10.05 2.31 1.16
CA PHE A 170 10.02 1.01 0.48
C PHE A 170 10.26 1.12 -1.02
N THR A 171 9.73 2.17 -1.67
CA THR A 171 9.95 2.43 -3.10
C THR A 171 11.44 2.72 -3.37
N LEU A 172 12.09 3.53 -2.55
CA LEU A 172 13.54 3.79 -2.62
C LEU A 172 14.35 2.50 -2.37
N LYS A 173 13.93 1.70 -1.39
CA LYS A 173 14.56 0.41 -1.06
C LYS A 173 14.60 -0.55 -2.25
N ILE A 174 13.52 -0.62 -3.03
CA ILE A 174 13.49 -1.41 -4.29
C ILE A 174 14.55 -0.90 -5.26
N MET A 175 14.63 0.41 -5.47
CA MET A 175 15.56 1.01 -6.43
C MET A 175 17.01 0.78 -6.02
N LEU A 176 17.37 1.02 -4.75
CA LEU A 176 18.72 0.79 -4.27
C LEU A 176 19.07 -0.70 -4.17
N GLY A 177 18.08 -1.59 -3.98
CA GLY A 177 18.25 -3.04 -4.12
C GLY A 177 18.73 -3.46 -5.52
N GLU A 178 18.20 -2.82 -6.56
CA GLU A 178 18.70 -3.03 -7.93
C GLU A 178 20.11 -2.45 -8.13
N ALA A 179 20.45 -1.34 -7.48
CA ALA A 179 21.82 -0.81 -7.51
C ALA A 179 22.82 -1.82 -6.91
N VAL A 180 22.43 -2.52 -5.83
CA VAL A 180 23.25 -3.62 -5.26
C VAL A 180 23.34 -4.81 -6.23
N ARG A 181 22.22 -5.23 -6.83
CA ARG A 181 22.20 -6.32 -7.82
C ARG A 181 23.09 -6.01 -9.03
N HIS A 182 23.17 -4.74 -9.42
CA HIS A 182 24.05 -4.28 -10.50
C HIS A 182 25.50 -3.97 -10.03
N LYS A 183 25.86 -4.29 -8.78
CA LYS A 183 27.18 -4.04 -8.20
C LYS A 183 27.60 -2.56 -8.17
N LEU A 184 26.63 -1.65 -8.19
CA LEU A 184 26.84 -0.22 -8.01
C LEU A 184 26.99 0.15 -6.52
N LEU A 185 26.34 -0.62 -5.64
CA LEU A 185 26.44 -0.53 -4.17
C LEU A 185 26.87 -1.88 -3.60
N ALA A 186 27.57 -1.86 -2.47
CA ALA A 186 27.95 -3.07 -1.73
C ALA A 186 26.77 -3.63 -0.94
N SER A 187 25.97 -2.76 -0.31
CA SER A 187 24.78 -3.09 0.47
C SER A 187 23.70 -2.03 0.23
N ASN A 188 22.44 -2.37 0.57
CA ASN A 188 21.33 -1.44 0.46
C ASN A 188 21.18 -0.64 1.76
N PRO A 189 21.47 0.67 1.78
CA PRO A 189 21.44 1.47 3.01
C PRO A 189 20.02 1.58 3.62
N CYS A 190 18.97 1.36 2.84
CA CYS A 190 17.61 1.33 3.38
C CYS A 190 17.38 0.16 4.35
N ASN A 191 18.23 -0.88 4.38
CA ASN A 191 18.05 -2.00 5.29
C ASN A 191 18.39 -1.64 6.74
N GLU A 192 19.22 -0.62 6.95
CA GLU A 192 19.65 -0.16 8.27
C GLU A 192 18.71 0.88 8.88
N VAL A 193 17.81 1.46 8.05
CA VAL A 193 16.87 2.50 8.47
C VAL A 193 15.55 1.86 8.91
N LYS A 194 15.13 2.17 10.15
CA LYS A 194 13.86 1.68 10.71
C LYS A 194 12.66 2.42 10.09
N GLU A 195 11.60 1.67 9.85
CA GLU A 195 10.31 2.27 9.47
C GLU A 195 9.74 3.13 10.60
N LEU A 196 9.06 4.22 10.23
CA LEU A 196 8.31 5.04 11.18
C LEU A 196 7.18 4.21 11.80
N LYS A 197 6.98 4.36 13.11
CA LYS A 197 5.87 3.74 13.83
C LYS A 197 4.55 4.20 13.20
N LYS A 198 3.72 3.25 12.79
CA LYS A 198 2.39 3.52 12.25
C LYS A 198 1.45 3.83 13.41
N GLU A 199 0.68 4.90 13.28
CA GLU A 199 -0.41 5.14 14.20
C GLU A 199 -1.48 4.07 13.99
N GLU A 200 -1.88 3.42 15.05
CA GLU A 200 -3.00 2.49 15.04
C GLU A 200 -4.29 3.32 14.92
N SER A 201 -4.95 3.25 13.81
CA SER A 201 -6.27 3.83 13.65
C SER A 201 -7.32 2.79 14.06
N VAL A 202 -7.92 2.97 15.23
CA VAL A 202 -9.12 2.21 15.57
C VAL A 202 -10.21 2.59 14.57
N ARG A 203 -10.72 1.59 13.84
CA ARG A 203 -11.86 1.79 12.95
C ARG A 203 -13.12 1.58 13.76
N ILE A 204 -13.90 2.63 13.93
CA ILE A 204 -15.21 2.56 14.57
C ILE A 204 -16.22 2.29 13.45
N ILE A 205 -16.79 1.09 13.41
CA ILE A 205 -17.81 0.70 12.44
C ILE A 205 -19.15 1.41 12.71
N LEU A 206 -20.03 1.38 11.73
CA LEU A 206 -21.42 1.79 11.93
C LEU A 206 -22.13 0.84 12.89
N SER A 207 -22.91 1.37 13.81
CA SER A 207 -23.79 0.56 14.67
C SER A 207 -24.99 0.01 13.89
N ALA A 208 -25.65 -1.01 14.42
CA ALA A 208 -26.85 -1.56 13.81
C ALA A 208 -27.96 -0.50 13.68
N ASP A 209 -28.08 0.40 14.68
CA ASP A 209 -29.10 1.46 14.66
C ASP A 209 -28.77 2.55 13.62
N GLU A 210 -27.51 2.95 13.48
CA GLU A 210 -27.09 3.85 12.40
C GLU A 210 -27.36 3.25 11.01
N VAL A 211 -27.14 1.93 10.86
CA VAL A 211 -27.43 1.23 9.60
C VAL A 211 -28.93 1.17 9.34
N LYS A 212 -29.77 0.96 10.36
CA LYS A 212 -31.24 1.05 10.21
C LYS A 212 -31.70 2.45 9.75
N LEU A 213 -31.08 3.51 10.32
CA LEU A 213 -31.38 4.88 9.89
C LEU A 213 -30.94 5.17 8.45
N LEU A 214 -29.84 4.55 7.99
CA LEU A 214 -29.38 4.69 6.61
C LEU A 214 -30.28 3.99 5.59
N PHE A 215 -30.99 2.94 5.99
CA PHE A 215 -31.83 2.15 5.08
C PHE A 215 -33.29 2.12 5.53
N PRO A 216 -34.01 3.27 5.53
CA PRO A 216 -35.44 3.32 5.86
C PRO A 216 -36.26 2.70 4.73
N ALA A 217 -37.55 2.45 4.98
CA ALA A 217 -38.49 1.95 3.97
C ALA A 217 -38.62 2.90 2.77
N ASP A 218 -38.69 4.21 3.02
CA ASP A 218 -38.55 5.24 1.99
C ASP A 218 -37.09 5.69 1.90
N TRP A 219 -36.36 5.15 0.95
CA TRP A 219 -34.97 5.47 0.73
C TRP A 219 -34.71 6.93 0.38
N SER A 220 -35.67 7.59 -0.27
CA SER A 220 -35.52 8.97 -0.76
C SER A 220 -35.38 10.00 0.37
N ALA A 221 -35.84 9.65 1.59
CA ALA A 221 -35.65 10.47 2.79
C ALA A 221 -34.17 10.65 3.17
N ILE A 222 -33.32 9.71 2.82
CA ILE A 222 -31.88 9.70 3.21
C ILE A 222 -30.95 9.78 2.01
N TRP A 223 -31.31 9.16 0.89
CA TRP A 223 -30.46 9.05 -0.29
C TRP A 223 -31.02 9.88 -1.45
N GLU A 224 -30.14 10.58 -2.16
CA GLU A 224 -30.52 11.40 -3.33
C GLU A 224 -30.58 10.58 -4.64
N ASN A 225 -30.05 9.36 -4.65
CA ASN A 225 -29.95 8.55 -5.85
C ASN A 225 -30.20 7.08 -5.56
N GLU A 226 -31.15 6.49 -6.27
CA GLU A 226 -31.60 5.11 -6.09
C GLU A 226 -30.48 4.08 -6.35
N ILE A 227 -29.68 4.27 -7.41
CA ILE A 227 -28.60 3.36 -7.75
C ILE A 227 -27.55 3.35 -6.63
N VAL A 228 -27.23 4.53 -6.08
CA VAL A 228 -26.28 4.68 -4.98
C VAL A 228 -26.82 4.05 -3.70
N TYR A 229 -28.11 4.24 -3.39
CA TYR A 229 -28.80 3.56 -2.30
C TYR A 229 -28.69 2.04 -2.42
N LYS A 230 -29.15 1.46 -3.54
CA LYS A 230 -29.14 0.02 -3.79
C LYS A 230 -27.70 -0.55 -3.76
N ALA A 231 -26.73 0.18 -4.28
CA ALA A 231 -25.33 -0.19 -4.26
C ALA A 231 -24.76 -0.28 -2.83
N ASN A 232 -25.07 0.71 -1.98
CA ASN A 232 -24.66 0.72 -0.58
C ASN A 232 -25.38 -0.35 0.24
N LEU A 233 -26.66 -0.58 0.00
CA LEU A 233 -27.44 -1.62 0.68
C LEU A 233 -26.92 -3.02 0.31
N LEU A 234 -26.66 -3.28 -0.98
CA LEU A 234 -26.04 -4.55 -1.40
C LEU A 234 -24.64 -4.72 -0.74
N ALA A 235 -23.85 -3.66 -0.69
CA ALA A 235 -22.52 -3.74 -0.05
C ALA A 235 -22.63 -4.03 1.45
N ALA A 236 -23.63 -3.48 2.14
CA ALA A 236 -23.89 -3.76 3.55
C ALA A 236 -24.29 -5.23 3.80
N CYS A 237 -25.05 -5.84 2.87
CA CYS A 237 -25.52 -7.21 2.97
C CYS A 237 -24.56 -8.28 2.41
N ALA A 238 -23.77 -7.92 1.40
CA ALA A 238 -22.89 -8.84 0.68
C ALA A 238 -21.39 -8.64 0.96
N GLY A 239 -21.00 -7.56 1.62
CA GLY A 239 -19.60 -7.23 1.94
C GLY A 239 -18.70 -7.04 0.73
N LEU A 240 -19.23 -6.64 -0.41
CA LEU A 240 -18.48 -6.42 -1.65
C LEU A 240 -17.48 -5.29 -1.50
N ARG A 241 -16.26 -5.48 -2.04
CA ARG A 241 -15.35 -4.34 -2.23
C ARG A 241 -15.91 -3.41 -3.29
N ILE A 242 -15.63 -2.11 -3.21
CA ILE A 242 -16.14 -1.13 -4.17
C ILE A 242 -15.81 -1.49 -5.63
N GLY A 243 -14.64 -2.04 -5.91
CA GLY A 243 -14.26 -2.51 -7.24
C GLY A 243 -15.05 -3.74 -7.70
N GLU A 244 -15.36 -4.67 -6.79
CA GLU A 244 -16.18 -5.86 -7.05
C GLU A 244 -17.64 -5.47 -7.30
N LEU A 245 -18.19 -4.57 -6.47
CA LEU A 245 -19.55 -4.07 -6.67
C LEU A 245 -19.69 -3.35 -8.02
N ARG A 246 -18.74 -2.49 -8.36
CA ARG A 246 -18.73 -1.81 -9.65
C ARG A 246 -18.53 -2.77 -10.83
N GLY A 247 -17.81 -3.85 -10.63
CA GLY A 247 -17.58 -4.89 -11.61
C GLY A 247 -18.72 -5.92 -11.72
N LEU A 248 -19.73 -5.85 -10.86
CA LEU A 248 -20.87 -6.78 -10.87
C LEU A 248 -21.71 -6.56 -12.13
N ARG A 249 -21.91 -7.62 -12.89
CA ARG A 249 -22.70 -7.63 -14.13
C ARG A 249 -23.98 -8.45 -13.95
N GLY A 250 -24.97 -8.22 -14.78
CA GLY A 250 -26.23 -8.99 -14.74
C GLY A 250 -26.01 -10.51 -14.86
N VAL A 251 -25.04 -10.93 -15.67
CA VAL A 251 -24.65 -12.35 -15.83
C VAL A 251 -24.06 -12.98 -14.56
N ASP A 252 -23.65 -12.18 -13.59
CA ASP A 252 -23.06 -12.65 -12.33
C ASP A 252 -24.11 -12.75 -11.20
N VAL A 253 -25.38 -12.35 -11.45
CA VAL A 253 -26.48 -12.34 -10.48
C VAL A 253 -27.47 -13.47 -10.79
N PHE A 254 -27.57 -14.42 -9.87
CA PHE A 254 -28.44 -15.59 -9.98
C PHE A 254 -29.55 -15.53 -8.93
N ASP A 255 -30.48 -16.47 -9.04
CA ASP A 255 -31.45 -16.66 -7.97
C ASP A 255 -30.75 -17.21 -6.73
N GLY A 256 -30.85 -16.48 -5.62
CA GLY A 256 -30.25 -16.84 -4.33
C GLY A 256 -28.75 -16.57 -4.16
N TYR A 257 -27.98 -16.17 -5.18
CA TYR A 257 -26.55 -15.90 -5.03
C TYR A 257 -25.97 -14.95 -6.09
N ILE A 258 -24.80 -14.38 -5.77
CA ILE A 258 -23.99 -13.56 -6.67
C ILE A 258 -22.61 -14.21 -6.81
N ASN A 259 -22.10 -14.31 -8.04
CA ASN A 259 -20.75 -14.71 -8.33
C ASN A 259 -19.82 -13.47 -8.41
N VAL A 260 -18.80 -13.44 -7.56
CA VAL A 260 -17.78 -12.38 -7.59
C VAL A 260 -16.54 -12.91 -8.31
N GLN A 261 -16.44 -12.63 -9.60
CA GLN A 261 -15.38 -13.15 -10.48
C GLN A 261 -14.36 -12.07 -10.86
N GLY A 262 -14.76 -10.79 -10.84
CA GLY A 262 -13.92 -9.69 -11.30
C GLY A 262 -14.16 -8.41 -10.53
N GLN A 263 -13.54 -7.36 -11.01
CA GLN A 263 -13.65 -6.03 -10.41
C GLN A 263 -13.45 -4.95 -11.49
N TYR A 264 -14.01 -3.76 -11.26
CA TYR A 264 -13.77 -2.61 -12.10
C TYR A 264 -12.72 -1.69 -11.45
N LEU A 265 -11.55 -1.59 -12.08
CA LEU A 265 -10.41 -0.80 -11.60
C LEU A 265 -10.06 0.30 -12.60
N GLY A 266 -9.88 1.52 -12.10
CA GLY A 266 -9.65 2.67 -12.97
C GLY A 266 -10.80 2.84 -13.95
N LYS A 267 -10.55 2.52 -15.24
CA LYS A 267 -11.54 2.62 -16.33
C LYS A 267 -11.78 1.28 -17.05
N LYS A 268 -11.32 0.17 -16.49
CA LYS A 268 -11.43 -1.15 -17.13
C LYS A 268 -11.94 -2.23 -16.17
N TYR A 269 -12.67 -3.19 -16.73
CA TYR A 269 -12.99 -4.45 -16.05
C TYR A 269 -11.75 -5.35 -16.02
N VAL A 270 -11.52 -5.98 -14.89
CA VAL A 270 -10.45 -6.95 -14.69
C VAL A 270 -11.06 -8.27 -14.23
N ASN A 271 -10.87 -9.32 -15.03
CA ASN A 271 -11.48 -10.64 -14.79
C ASN A 271 -10.77 -11.43 -13.69
N HIS A 272 -10.49 -10.80 -12.58
CA HIS A 272 -10.04 -11.39 -11.33
C HIS A 272 -10.31 -10.43 -10.16
N THR A 273 -10.53 -10.98 -8.98
CA THR A 273 -10.62 -10.22 -7.73
C THR A 273 -9.22 -9.83 -7.24
N LYS A 274 -9.13 -8.95 -6.25
CA LYS A 274 -7.85 -8.57 -5.60
C LYS A 274 -7.10 -9.78 -5.03
N THR A 275 -7.84 -10.83 -4.62
CA THR A 275 -7.28 -12.06 -4.05
C THR A 275 -7.02 -13.13 -5.11
N LYS A 276 -7.42 -12.91 -6.37
CA LYS A 276 -7.42 -13.88 -7.47
C LYS A 276 -8.28 -15.13 -7.21
N GLU A 277 -9.20 -15.06 -6.26
CA GLU A 277 -10.15 -16.12 -5.92
C GLU A 277 -11.55 -15.65 -6.25
N ASN A 278 -12.28 -16.46 -7.00
CA ASN A 278 -13.70 -16.29 -7.24
C ASN A 278 -14.46 -16.75 -6.00
N ARG A 279 -15.59 -16.13 -5.72
CA ARG A 279 -16.45 -16.55 -4.63
C ARG A 279 -17.91 -16.32 -4.94
N THR A 280 -18.74 -17.18 -4.36
CA THR A 280 -20.18 -17.06 -4.39
C THR A 280 -20.67 -16.46 -3.08
N ILE A 281 -21.52 -15.46 -3.16
CA ILE A 281 -22.13 -14.79 -2.01
C ILE A 281 -23.64 -15.09 -2.06
N PRO A 282 -24.22 -15.70 -1.01
CA PRO A 282 -25.67 -15.89 -0.93
C PRO A 282 -26.37 -14.54 -0.81
N VAL A 283 -27.50 -14.39 -1.48
CA VAL A 283 -28.35 -13.20 -1.39
C VAL A 283 -29.78 -13.63 -1.06
N SER A 284 -30.43 -12.89 -0.18
CA SER A 284 -31.81 -13.16 0.19
C SER A 284 -32.78 -12.82 -0.97
N PRO A 285 -33.99 -13.36 -1.00
CA PRO A 285 -35.03 -13.00 -1.96
C PRO A 285 -35.31 -11.50 -1.98
N PHE A 286 -35.26 -10.83 -0.80
CA PHE A 286 -35.40 -9.38 -0.69
C PHE A 286 -34.30 -8.65 -1.49
N MET A 287 -33.05 -9.08 -1.35
CA MET A 287 -31.93 -8.50 -2.09
C MET A 287 -32.03 -8.75 -3.58
N ARG A 288 -32.49 -9.93 -3.97
CA ARG A 288 -32.72 -10.27 -5.39
C ARG A 288 -33.77 -9.36 -5.99
N LYS A 289 -34.91 -9.16 -5.29
CA LYS A 289 -35.98 -8.26 -5.69
C LYS A 289 -35.50 -6.81 -5.78
N LEU A 290 -34.65 -6.35 -4.86
CA LEU A 290 -34.08 -5.00 -4.88
C LEU A 290 -33.28 -4.73 -6.17
N LEU A 291 -32.69 -5.76 -6.78
CA LEU A 291 -31.88 -5.63 -7.99
C LEU A 291 -32.68 -5.83 -9.28
N GLU A 292 -33.94 -6.29 -9.23
CA GLU A 292 -34.73 -6.67 -10.41
C GLU A 292 -34.86 -5.56 -11.46
N ASP A 293 -35.18 -4.36 -11.03
CA ASP A 293 -35.32 -3.22 -11.94
C ASP A 293 -33.97 -2.76 -12.54
N LEU A 294 -32.88 -2.88 -11.78
CA LEU A 294 -31.54 -2.61 -12.30
C LEU A 294 -31.12 -3.67 -13.33
N LEU A 295 -31.45 -4.92 -13.07
CA LEU A 295 -31.20 -6.03 -14.01
C LEU A 295 -32.04 -5.89 -15.26
N ALA A 296 -33.32 -5.50 -15.14
CA ALA A 296 -34.19 -5.27 -16.27
C ALA A 296 -33.68 -4.11 -17.15
N ARG A 297 -33.20 -3.00 -16.54
CA ARG A 297 -32.67 -1.83 -17.28
C ARG A 297 -31.31 -2.09 -17.93
N ASN A 298 -30.43 -2.84 -17.26
CA ASN A 298 -29.03 -2.96 -17.63
C ASN A 298 -28.67 -4.31 -18.27
N GLY A 299 -29.60 -5.28 -18.27
CA GLY A 299 -29.43 -6.60 -18.87
C GLY A 299 -28.18 -7.31 -18.35
N ASN A 300 -27.37 -7.80 -19.26
CA ASN A 300 -26.12 -8.50 -18.97
C ASN A 300 -24.94 -7.55 -18.60
N GLY A 301 -25.15 -6.22 -18.73
CA GLY A 301 -24.15 -5.19 -18.41
C GLY A 301 -23.90 -5.00 -16.91
N TYR A 302 -23.25 -3.87 -16.56
CA TYR A 302 -23.00 -3.56 -15.16
C TYR A 302 -24.29 -3.26 -14.42
N VAL A 303 -24.53 -3.95 -13.30
CA VAL A 303 -25.75 -3.81 -12.49
C VAL A 303 -25.95 -2.36 -12.01
N PHE A 304 -24.89 -1.76 -11.47
CA PHE A 304 -24.94 -0.37 -10.97
C PHE A 304 -24.43 0.60 -12.04
N SER A 305 -25.29 0.88 -12.98
CA SER A 305 -25.05 1.73 -14.15
C SER A 305 -26.26 2.66 -14.39
N ASP A 306 -26.01 3.85 -14.89
CA ASP A 306 -26.99 4.85 -15.29
C ASP A 306 -27.09 5.00 -16.83
N ASP A 307 -26.30 4.23 -17.59
CA ASP A 307 -26.19 4.29 -19.04
C ASP A 307 -26.59 2.98 -19.75
N GLY A 308 -27.49 2.18 -19.16
CA GLY A 308 -27.95 0.91 -19.72
C GLY A 308 -26.91 -0.22 -19.61
N GLY A 309 -26.13 -0.24 -18.54
CA GLY A 309 -25.16 -1.30 -18.24
C GLY A 309 -23.82 -1.16 -18.96
N LYS A 310 -23.56 -0.07 -19.69
CA LYS A 310 -22.30 0.12 -20.44
C LYS A 310 -21.12 0.47 -19.56
N THR A 311 -21.32 1.41 -18.62
CA THR A 311 -20.31 1.80 -17.65
C THR A 311 -20.84 1.78 -16.21
N PRO A 312 -20.06 1.33 -15.23
CA PRO A 312 -20.52 1.34 -13.84
C PRO A 312 -20.37 2.72 -13.22
N VAL A 313 -21.24 3.05 -12.28
CA VAL A 313 -21.13 4.26 -11.44
C VAL A 313 -19.73 4.43 -10.88
N THR A 314 -19.31 5.68 -10.68
CA THR A 314 -17.93 5.95 -10.25
C THR A 314 -17.71 5.69 -8.76
N ASN A 315 -16.44 5.48 -8.35
CA ASN A 315 -16.09 5.41 -6.92
C ASN A 315 -16.50 6.67 -6.17
N ASN A 316 -16.37 7.85 -6.82
CA ASN A 316 -16.72 9.12 -6.21
C ASN A 316 -18.22 9.21 -5.99
N THR A 317 -19.04 8.86 -6.99
CA THR A 317 -20.50 8.83 -6.88
C THR A 317 -20.96 8.01 -5.67
N LEU A 318 -20.41 6.80 -5.49
CA LEU A 318 -20.76 5.93 -4.37
C LEU A 318 -20.31 6.49 -3.01
N ASN A 319 -19.09 7.03 -2.92
CA ASN A 319 -18.56 7.59 -1.67
C ASN A 319 -19.18 8.95 -1.30
N ASP A 320 -19.48 9.78 -2.30
CA ASP A 320 -20.12 11.08 -2.09
C ASP A 320 -21.58 10.89 -1.66
N GLY A 321 -22.30 9.94 -2.28
CA GLY A 321 -23.63 9.57 -1.86
C GLY A 321 -23.68 9.03 -0.43
N LEU A 322 -22.76 8.10 -0.09
CA LEU A 322 -22.63 7.64 1.31
C LEU A 322 -22.32 8.81 2.26
N THR A 323 -21.48 9.76 1.84
CA THR A 323 -21.14 10.91 2.69
C THR A 323 -22.37 11.80 2.97
N LYS A 324 -23.21 12.01 1.95
CA LYS A 324 -24.47 12.77 2.10
C LYS A 324 -25.46 12.02 2.99
N ALA A 325 -25.64 10.72 2.76
CA ALA A 325 -26.52 9.88 3.57
C ALA A 325 -26.11 9.86 5.05
N LEU A 326 -24.79 9.73 5.35
CA LEU A 326 -24.28 9.82 6.72
C LEU A 326 -24.60 11.18 7.35
N LYS A 327 -24.45 12.27 6.62
CA LYS A 327 -24.84 13.61 7.09
C LYS A 327 -26.32 13.70 7.40
N ASN A 328 -27.17 13.12 6.55
CA ASN A 328 -28.64 13.15 6.71
C ASN A 328 -29.12 12.38 7.97
N ILE A 329 -28.35 11.40 8.45
CA ILE A 329 -28.61 10.73 9.73
C ILE A 329 -27.85 11.35 10.92
N GLY A 330 -27.23 12.54 10.77
CA GLY A 330 -26.59 13.28 11.85
C GLY A 330 -25.09 13.01 12.03
N ILE A 331 -24.45 12.15 11.22
CA ILE A 331 -23.00 11.91 11.30
C ILE A 331 -22.25 13.01 10.53
N SER A 332 -21.50 13.85 11.23
CA SER A 332 -20.75 14.95 10.63
C SER A 332 -19.60 14.44 9.76
N TYR A 333 -19.09 15.33 8.87
CA TYR A 333 -17.94 15.01 8.03
C TYR A 333 -16.66 14.74 8.87
N GLU A 334 -16.48 15.46 9.96
CA GLU A 334 -15.36 15.27 10.90
C GLU A 334 -15.46 13.90 11.59
N GLU A 335 -16.65 13.56 12.06
CA GLU A 335 -16.89 12.24 12.67
C GLU A 335 -16.66 11.10 11.68
N LYS A 336 -17.19 11.24 10.45
CA LYS A 336 -16.89 10.31 9.35
C LYS A 336 -15.39 10.11 9.13
N LEU A 337 -14.59 11.19 9.16
CA LEU A 337 -13.13 11.11 9.00
C LEU A 337 -12.46 10.44 10.22
N LYS A 338 -12.88 10.80 11.43
CA LYS A 338 -12.36 10.24 12.68
C LYS A 338 -12.61 8.72 12.75
N ARG A 339 -13.82 8.29 12.40
CA ARG A 339 -14.21 6.86 12.35
C ARG A 339 -13.72 6.14 11.09
N ASN A 340 -13.14 6.86 10.13
CA ASN A 340 -12.69 6.33 8.84
C ASN A 340 -13.81 5.62 8.04
N LEU A 341 -15.03 6.18 8.06
CA LEU A 341 -16.19 5.65 7.35
C LEU A 341 -16.06 5.94 5.85
N SER A 342 -15.82 4.90 5.08
CA SER A 342 -15.79 4.91 3.63
C SER A 342 -16.64 3.74 3.13
N PHE A 343 -16.82 3.61 1.81
CA PHE A 343 -17.55 2.46 1.25
C PHE A 343 -17.06 1.09 1.79
N HIS A 344 -15.78 0.99 2.15
CA HIS A 344 -15.25 -0.24 2.74
C HIS A 344 -15.75 -0.53 4.16
N ALA A 345 -16.39 0.44 4.83
CA ALA A 345 -17.01 0.24 6.15
C ALA A 345 -18.13 -0.81 6.11
N TRP A 346 -18.85 -0.95 4.98
CA TRP A 346 -19.88 -1.97 4.81
C TRP A 346 -19.37 -3.39 4.99
N ARG A 347 -18.19 -3.64 4.45
CA ARG A 347 -17.56 -4.95 4.61
C ARG A 347 -17.12 -5.24 6.06
N HIS A 348 -16.68 -4.22 6.78
CA HIS A 348 -16.38 -4.34 8.20
C HIS A 348 -17.65 -4.54 9.01
N PHE A 349 -18.69 -3.80 8.70
CA PHE A 349 -20.00 -3.95 9.32
C PHE A 349 -20.54 -5.38 9.13
N LEU A 350 -20.61 -5.87 7.90
CA LEU A 350 -21.10 -7.23 7.63
C LEU A 350 -20.24 -8.29 8.33
N ASN A 351 -18.92 -8.15 8.31
CA ASN A 351 -18.04 -9.12 8.98
C ASN A 351 -18.37 -9.19 10.48
N THR A 352 -18.49 -8.04 11.14
CA THR A 352 -18.87 -7.99 12.55
C THR A 352 -20.28 -8.54 12.78
N LEU A 353 -21.26 -8.13 11.96
CA LEU A 353 -22.65 -8.60 12.06
C LEU A 353 -22.74 -10.13 11.96
N LEU A 354 -22.08 -10.75 10.98
CA LEU A 354 -22.10 -12.20 10.81
C LEU A 354 -21.46 -12.93 12.00
N LEU A 355 -20.34 -12.42 12.50
CA LEU A 355 -19.65 -13.01 13.64
C LEU A 355 -20.45 -12.88 14.95
N THR A 356 -21.08 -11.72 15.17
CA THR A 356 -21.93 -11.49 16.34
C THR A 356 -23.28 -12.23 16.26
N SER A 357 -23.65 -12.69 15.06
CA SER A 357 -24.79 -13.56 14.80
C SER A 357 -24.40 -15.05 14.75
N ASN A 358 -23.25 -15.43 15.32
CA ASN A 358 -22.76 -16.81 15.44
C ASN A 358 -22.54 -17.54 14.11
N VAL A 359 -22.34 -16.81 13.03
CA VAL A 359 -21.94 -17.43 11.77
C VAL A 359 -20.49 -17.88 11.86
N GLY A 360 -20.24 -19.16 11.69
CA GLY A 360 -18.89 -19.73 11.80
C GLY A 360 -17.84 -18.99 10.97
N LEU A 361 -16.68 -18.75 11.58
CA LEU A 361 -15.57 -17.90 11.06
C LEU A 361 -15.16 -18.26 9.63
N SER A 362 -15.13 -19.55 9.28
CA SER A 362 -14.82 -20.04 7.92
C SER A 362 -15.86 -19.62 6.87
N LYS A 363 -17.15 -19.58 7.25
CA LYS A 363 -18.23 -19.10 6.38
C LYS A 363 -18.12 -17.60 6.16
N VAL A 364 -17.87 -16.83 7.23
CA VAL A 364 -17.63 -15.38 7.16
C VAL A 364 -16.44 -15.08 6.27
N GLN A 365 -15.35 -15.83 6.39
CA GLN A 365 -14.16 -15.69 5.56
C GLN A 365 -14.47 -15.92 4.07
N LYS A 366 -15.23 -16.96 3.73
CA LYS A 366 -15.64 -17.28 2.36
C LYS A 366 -16.50 -16.16 1.76
N VAL A 367 -17.52 -15.69 2.49
CA VAL A 367 -18.43 -14.62 2.04
C VAL A 367 -17.65 -13.32 1.84
N THR A 368 -16.83 -12.91 2.81
CA THR A 368 -16.06 -11.68 2.75
C THR A 368 -14.81 -11.80 1.87
N GLY A 369 -14.30 -13.00 1.57
CA GLY A 369 -13.07 -13.23 0.78
C GLY A 369 -11.84 -12.68 1.47
N HIS A 370 -11.66 -12.95 2.78
CA HIS A 370 -10.43 -12.67 3.52
C HIS A 370 -9.43 -13.81 3.32
N LYS A 371 -8.16 -13.51 3.03
CA LYS A 371 -7.12 -14.53 2.82
C LYS A 371 -6.67 -15.24 4.09
N SER A 372 -6.89 -14.67 5.26
CA SER A 372 -6.49 -15.26 6.53
C SER A 372 -7.55 -15.06 7.60
N LEU A 373 -7.65 -15.99 8.53
CA LEU A 373 -8.50 -15.88 9.71
C LEU A 373 -8.14 -14.65 10.54
N LYS A 374 -6.86 -14.33 10.66
CA LYS A 374 -6.37 -13.12 11.33
C LYS A 374 -6.96 -11.82 10.74
N MET A 375 -7.22 -11.77 9.44
CA MET A 375 -7.89 -10.62 8.81
C MET A 375 -9.37 -10.55 9.18
N THR A 376 -10.03 -11.66 9.43
CA THR A 376 -11.42 -11.72 9.87
C THR A 376 -11.51 -11.33 11.33
N ASP A 377 -10.61 -11.86 12.15
CA ASP A 377 -10.51 -11.64 13.59
C ASP A 377 -10.16 -10.17 13.95
N HIS A 378 -9.30 -9.52 13.20
CA HIS A 378 -8.91 -8.12 13.42
C HIS A 378 -10.08 -7.10 13.37
N TYR A 379 -11.22 -7.50 12.83
CA TYR A 379 -12.43 -6.66 12.73
C TYR A 379 -13.51 -7.02 13.75
N THR A 380 -13.22 -7.93 14.66
CA THR A 380 -14.19 -8.41 15.63
C THR A 380 -14.02 -7.63 16.93
N HIS A 381 -14.94 -6.70 17.19
CA HIS A 381 -15.09 -6.06 18.49
C HIS A 381 -16.27 -6.70 19.19
N PHE A 382 -15.99 -7.62 20.11
CA PHE A 382 -17.03 -8.20 20.96
C PHE A 382 -17.35 -7.26 22.14
N ASP A 383 -18.62 -6.91 22.29
CA ASP A 383 -19.13 -6.35 23.55
C ASP A 383 -19.26 -7.50 24.56
N THR A 384 -19.01 -7.20 25.85
CA THR A 384 -19.15 -8.17 26.94
C THR A 384 -20.54 -8.84 27.01
N LYS A 385 -21.57 -8.16 26.51
CA LYS A 385 -22.94 -8.69 26.40
C LYS A 385 -23.06 -9.84 25.36
N GLN A 386 -22.10 -9.98 24.48
CA GLN A 386 -22.09 -11.00 23.40
C GLN A 386 -21.44 -12.32 23.85
N PHE A 387 -20.99 -12.41 25.10
CA PHE A 387 -20.46 -13.64 25.70
C PHE A 387 -21.52 -14.46 26.45
N THR A 388 -22.81 -14.14 26.31
CA THR A 388 -23.91 -14.88 26.95
C THR A 388 -23.88 -16.37 26.57
N GLU A 389 -23.54 -16.72 25.35
CA GLU A 389 -23.40 -18.10 24.88
C GLU A 389 -22.24 -18.85 25.56
N VAL A 390 -21.15 -18.16 25.86
CA VAL A 390 -20.03 -18.75 26.63
C VAL A 390 -20.52 -19.09 28.03
N VAL A 391 -21.30 -18.20 28.61
CA VAL A 391 -21.94 -18.44 29.93
C VAL A 391 -22.94 -19.60 29.86
N GLU A 392 -23.75 -19.69 28.81
CA GLU A 392 -24.66 -20.79 28.59
C GLU A 392 -23.95 -22.14 28.44
N VAL A 393 -22.88 -22.17 27.63
CA VAL A 393 -22.06 -23.38 27.48
C VAL A 393 -21.40 -23.76 28.81
N GLN A 394 -20.89 -22.78 29.57
CA GLN A 394 -20.33 -23.03 30.90
C GLN A 394 -21.40 -23.55 31.88
N ASN A 395 -22.58 -22.97 31.85
CA ASN A 395 -23.69 -23.41 32.69
C ASN A 395 -24.13 -24.86 32.31
N ASN A 396 -24.22 -25.16 31.03
CA ASN A 396 -24.56 -26.52 30.56
C ASN A 396 -23.51 -27.55 30.99
N PHE A 397 -22.22 -27.18 30.92
CA PHE A 397 -21.12 -28.02 31.39
C PHE A 397 -21.17 -28.24 32.90
N LEU A 398 -21.46 -27.20 33.66
CA LEU A 398 -21.56 -27.27 35.14
C LEU A 398 -22.81 -28.03 35.60
N THR A 399 -23.93 -27.94 34.88
CA THR A 399 -25.15 -28.73 35.19
C THR A 399 -24.99 -30.21 34.90
N PHE A 400 -24.13 -30.64 34.01
CA PHE A 400 -23.77 -32.06 33.81
C PHE A 400 -23.04 -32.63 35.03
N ASN A 401 -22.33 -31.82 35.80
CA ASN A 401 -21.61 -32.21 37.01
C ASN A 401 -22.41 -31.96 38.27
N ALA A 402 -23.57 -31.29 38.20
CA ALA A 402 -24.33 -30.80 39.36
C ALA A 402 -25.49 -31.69 39.77
N ALA A 403 -25.42 -33.01 39.50
CA ALA A 403 -26.32 -33.96 40.21
C ALA A 403 -26.03 -34.00 41.71
N GLU A 404 -24.93 -33.42 42.19
CA GLU A 404 -24.57 -33.43 43.64
C GLU A 404 -23.76 -32.22 44.13
N THR A 405 -24.09 -30.94 43.82
CA THR A 405 -23.53 -29.87 44.65
C THR A 405 -24.35 -28.57 44.55
N LYS A 406 -24.81 -28.08 45.71
CA LYS A 406 -25.45 -26.75 45.85
C LYS A 406 -24.48 -25.65 45.40
N ILE A 407 -24.90 -24.89 44.42
CA ILE A 407 -24.09 -23.78 43.85
C ILE A 407 -23.99 -22.63 44.81
N VAL A 408 -22.77 -22.28 45.23
CA VAL A 408 -22.43 -21.03 45.88
C VAL A 408 -22.39 -19.94 44.81
N GLN A 409 -23.27 -18.94 44.94
CA GLN A 409 -23.24 -17.77 44.05
C GLN A 409 -21.92 -17.03 44.18
N ALA A 410 -21.07 -17.08 43.16
CA ALA A 410 -19.85 -16.28 43.09
C ALA A 410 -20.19 -14.81 42.82
N LYS A 411 -19.88 -13.92 43.77
CA LYS A 411 -19.93 -12.47 43.58
C LYS A 411 -18.91 -12.06 42.52
N VAL A 412 -19.37 -11.36 41.50
CA VAL A 412 -18.49 -10.79 40.45
C VAL A 412 -17.51 -9.80 41.10
N ILE A 413 -16.23 -10.17 41.12
CA ILE A 413 -15.14 -9.30 41.61
C ILE A 413 -14.86 -8.26 40.54
N LYS A 414 -15.18 -7.00 40.81
CA LYS A 414 -14.78 -5.88 39.95
C LYS A 414 -13.25 -5.73 39.97
N PRO A 415 -12.56 -5.60 38.83
CA PRO A 415 -11.12 -5.37 38.84
C PRO A 415 -10.79 -4.02 39.47
N LYS A 416 -9.89 -4.02 40.47
CA LYS A 416 -9.35 -2.80 41.10
C LYS A 416 -8.60 -1.98 40.07
N LYS A 417 -8.95 -0.71 39.92
CA LYS A 417 -8.15 0.28 39.17
C LYS A 417 -6.76 0.35 39.81
N LYS A 418 -5.72 0.08 39.03
CA LYS A 418 -4.35 0.42 39.41
C LYS A 418 -4.22 1.93 39.40
N THR A 419 -4.13 2.54 40.51
CA THR A 419 -3.62 3.90 40.72
C THR A 419 -2.10 3.83 40.56
N THR A 420 -1.58 4.43 39.54
CA THR A 420 -0.14 4.73 39.41
C THR A 420 0.16 5.96 40.25
N ALA A 421 1.06 5.80 41.21
CA ALA A 421 1.78 6.89 41.85
C ALA A 421 2.94 7.31 40.91
#